data_4c815fcde920a884a10ec9b431dedfbe
#
_entry.id   4c815fcde920a884a10ec9b431dedfbe
#
_cell.length_a   1.000
_cell.length_b   1.000
_cell.length_c   1.000
_cell.angle_alpha   90.00
_cell.angle_beta   90.00
_cell.angle_gamma   90.00
#
_symmetry.space_group_name_H-M   'P 1'
#
loop_
_entity.id
_entity.type
_entity.pdbx_description
1 polymer ?
#
loop_
_entity_poly.entity_id
_entity_poly.type
_entity_poly.pdbx_seq_one_letter_code
_entity_poly.pdbx_strand_id
1 'polypeptide(L)'
;MKHGQWMLNGTDGERWGAFERFDTKEEAIIYGVELLTEYNSLDDDERRDYDLSDGLNMRPLDYENIYTFFVGQIEEVGFPNEVDTLLENIAQCVYDEVGECGEEYLNDVTQEHKEQLSDLIYEWAKQRDYLPACFKIEMVEEIDIRSFEEV
;
A
#
# COMPACT_ATOMS: atom_id res chain seq x y z
N MET A 1 1.53 10.10 -0.17
CA MET A 1 0.68 8.89 -0.28
C MET A 1 -0.39 8.96 0.76
N LYS A 2 -1.64 8.84 0.37
CA LYS A 2 -2.79 8.90 1.28
C LYS A 2 -3.65 7.67 1.15
N HIS A 3 -4.14 7.18 2.29
CA HIS A 3 -5.14 6.13 2.33
C HIS A 3 -6.37 6.54 1.50
N GLY A 4 -6.86 5.61 0.69
CA GLY A 4 -8.04 5.84 -0.16
C GLY A 4 -7.76 6.44 -1.53
N GLN A 5 -6.55 6.94 -1.77
CA GLN A 5 -6.18 7.39 -3.11
C GLN A 5 -6.01 6.20 -4.05
N TRP A 6 -6.05 6.48 -5.34
CA TRP A 6 -5.95 5.47 -6.39
C TRP A 6 -4.63 5.62 -7.13
N MET A 7 -4.13 4.52 -7.65
CA MET A 7 -2.94 4.54 -8.50
C MET A 7 -3.06 3.49 -9.59
N LEU A 8 -2.18 3.60 -10.56
CA LEU A 8 -2.18 2.73 -11.73
C LEU A 8 -0.92 1.87 -11.76
N ASN A 9 -1.01 0.75 -12.45
CA ASN A 9 0.14 -0.11 -12.71
C ASN A 9 -0.04 -0.80 -14.05
N GLY A 10 1.08 -1.13 -14.69
CA GLY A 10 1.04 -1.82 -15.97
C GLY A 10 0.72 -3.31 -15.85
N THR A 11 0.91 -3.89 -14.67
CA THR A 11 0.65 -5.30 -14.40
C THR A 11 -0.12 -5.45 -13.10
N ASP A 12 -0.69 -6.63 -12.87
CA ASP A 12 -1.36 -6.95 -11.61
C ASP A 12 -0.39 -7.50 -10.54
N GLY A 13 0.91 -7.39 -10.78
CA GLY A 13 1.93 -7.88 -9.86
C GLY A 13 1.96 -7.13 -8.54
N GLU A 14 2.85 -7.56 -7.65
CA GLU A 14 2.91 -7.05 -6.27
C GLU A 14 3.53 -5.66 -6.14
N ARG A 15 4.25 -5.21 -7.15
CA ARG A 15 4.94 -3.92 -7.09
C ARG A 15 4.15 -2.85 -7.84
N TRP A 16 3.62 -1.92 -7.06
CA TRP A 16 2.94 -0.74 -7.58
C TRP A 16 3.77 0.48 -7.20
N GLY A 17 4.69 0.85 -8.08
CA GLY A 17 5.69 1.88 -7.82
C GLY A 17 5.49 3.18 -8.61
N ALA A 18 4.36 3.34 -9.30
CA ALA A 18 4.11 4.57 -10.05
C ALA A 18 4.06 5.78 -9.12
N PHE A 19 4.52 6.91 -9.61
CA PHE A 19 4.59 8.15 -8.83
C PHE A 19 3.22 8.82 -8.68
N GLU A 20 2.39 8.77 -9.73
CA GLU A 20 1.11 9.50 -9.75
C GLU A 20 0.07 8.87 -8.83
N ARG A 21 -0.70 9.73 -8.13
CA ARG A 21 -1.78 9.36 -7.24
C ARG A 21 -3.03 10.16 -7.59
N PHE A 22 -4.19 9.55 -7.41
CA PHE A 22 -5.46 10.16 -7.80
C PHE A 22 -6.46 10.08 -6.65
N ASP A 23 -7.28 11.11 -6.50
CA ASP A 23 -8.28 11.15 -5.43
C ASP A 23 -9.49 10.26 -5.73
N THR A 24 -9.80 10.02 -7.00
CA THR A 24 -10.90 9.15 -7.39
C THR A 24 -10.45 8.10 -8.38
N LYS A 25 -11.18 7.00 -8.42
CA LYS A 25 -10.94 5.93 -9.38
C LYS A 25 -11.13 6.42 -10.81
N GLU A 26 -12.14 7.24 -11.04
CA GLU A 26 -12.45 7.80 -12.35
C GLU A 26 -11.33 8.66 -12.89
N GLU A 27 -10.74 9.51 -12.05
CA GLU A 27 -9.58 10.31 -12.43
C GLU A 27 -8.41 9.44 -12.84
N ALA A 28 -8.15 8.37 -12.07
CA ALA A 28 -7.08 7.43 -12.37
C ALA A 28 -7.31 6.75 -13.74
N ILE A 29 -8.52 6.28 -13.98
CA ILE A 29 -8.86 5.60 -15.23
C ILE A 29 -8.70 6.56 -16.42
N ILE A 30 -9.21 7.78 -16.32
CA ILE A 30 -9.09 8.78 -17.38
C ILE A 30 -7.62 9.05 -17.70
N TYR A 31 -6.80 9.23 -16.68
CA TYR A 31 -5.38 9.46 -16.86
C TYR A 31 -4.71 8.29 -17.61
N GLY A 32 -5.01 7.05 -17.22
CA GLY A 32 -4.44 5.87 -17.85
C GLY A 32 -4.88 5.71 -19.30
N VAL A 33 -6.16 5.97 -19.58
CA VAL A 33 -6.70 5.90 -20.94
C VAL A 33 -6.01 6.92 -21.84
N GLU A 34 -5.89 8.17 -21.37
CA GLU A 34 -5.23 9.24 -22.12
C GLU A 34 -3.75 8.91 -22.36
N LEU A 35 -3.07 8.40 -21.33
CA LEU A 35 -1.65 8.07 -21.42
C LEU A 35 -1.40 6.99 -22.47
N LEU A 36 -2.15 5.90 -22.46
CA LEU A 36 -1.97 4.82 -23.41
C LEU A 36 -2.45 5.19 -24.81
N THR A 37 -3.51 5.98 -24.91
CA THR A 37 -3.99 6.48 -26.20
C THR A 37 -2.92 7.31 -26.87
N GLU A 38 -2.28 8.22 -26.13
CA GLU A 38 -1.18 9.02 -26.64
C GLU A 38 0.02 8.15 -27.02
N TYR A 39 0.41 7.22 -26.14
CA TYR A 39 1.52 6.32 -26.42
C TYR A 39 1.28 5.51 -27.71
N ASN A 40 0.08 4.96 -27.89
CA ASN A 40 -0.25 4.16 -29.06
C ASN A 40 -0.30 4.97 -30.36
N SER A 41 -0.45 6.30 -30.24
CA SER A 41 -0.45 7.17 -31.42
C SER A 41 0.94 7.53 -31.90
N LEU A 42 1.97 7.25 -31.14
CA LEU A 42 3.37 7.61 -31.44
C LEU A 42 4.04 6.55 -32.31
N ASP A 43 5.09 6.93 -33.06
CA ASP A 43 5.94 5.98 -33.74
C ASP A 43 6.99 5.38 -32.78
N ASP A 44 7.76 4.42 -33.25
CA ASP A 44 8.72 3.72 -32.40
C ASP A 44 9.79 4.63 -31.78
N ASP A 45 10.25 5.63 -32.52
CA ASP A 45 11.26 6.55 -32.02
C ASP A 45 10.69 7.45 -30.92
N GLU A 46 9.45 7.93 -31.10
CA GLU A 46 8.77 8.73 -30.11
C GLU A 46 8.42 7.94 -28.86
N ARG A 47 8.02 6.67 -29.02
CA ARG A 47 7.71 5.78 -27.89
C ARG A 47 8.93 5.49 -27.04
N ARG A 48 10.10 5.43 -27.63
CA ARG A 48 11.34 5.21 -26.88
C ARG A 48 11.55 6.28 -25.83
N ASP A 49 11.22 7.51 -26.14
CA ASP A 49 11.41 8.65 -25.26
C ASP A 49 10.18 8.97 -24.41
N TYR A 50 9.08 8.24 -24.62
CA TYR A 50 7.83 8.47 -23.87
C TYR A 50 7.88 7.75 -22.53
N ASP A 51 7.67 8.49 -21.46
CA ASP A 51 7.77 7.97 -20.10
C ASP A 51 6.43 7.43 -19.61
N LEU A 52 6.36 6.11 -19.40
CA LEU A 52 5.21 5.45 -18.79
C LEU A 52 5.46 5.09 -17.32
N SER A 53 6.66 5.33 -16.80
CA SER A 53 7.01 4.89 -15.46
C SER A 53 6.31 5.68 -14.36
N ASP A 54 6.12 6.99 -14.53
CA ASP A 54 5.48 7.83 -13.51
C ASP A 54 4.00 7.50 -13.34
N GLY A 55 3.32 7.15 -14.42
CA GLY A 55 1.89 6.84 -14.39
C GLY A 55 1.57 5.38 -14.20
N LEU A 56 2.29 4.50 -14.88
CA LEU A 56 1.98 3.07 -14.96
C LEU A 56 3.08 2.15 -14.43
N ASN A 57 4.20 2.71 -13.98
CA ASN A 57 5.33 1.93 -13.49
C ASN A 57 5.76 0.84 -14.48
N MET A 58 5.85 1.21 -15.76
CA MET A 58 6.22 0.23 -16.79
C MET A 58 7.20 0.82 -17.79
N ARG A 59 8.01 -0.07 -18.37
CA ARG A 59 8.97 0.26 -19.43
C ARG A 59 8.83 -0.80 -20.52
N PRO A 60 8.08 -0.52 -21.58
CA PRO A 60 7.91 -1.49 -22.67
C PRO A 60 9.24 -1.78 -23.35
N LEU A 61 9.49 -3.05 -23.65
CA LEU A 61 10.72 -3.47 -24.30
C LEU A 61 10.63 -3.45 -25.83
N ASP A 62 9.45 -3.67 -26.35
CA ASP A 62 9.23 -3.84 -27.79
C ASP A 62 8.42 -2.74 -28.44
N TYR A 63 7.98 -1.75 -27.67
CA TYR A 63 7.22 -0.59 -28.16
C TYR A 63 5.94 -0.95 -28.92
N GLU A 64 5.36 -2.09 -28.62
CA GLU A 64 4.07 -2.48 -29.18
C GLU A 64 2.93 -1.66 -28.55
N ASN A 65 1.77 -1.66 -29.20
CA ASN A 65 0.60 -1.01 -28.62
C ASN A 65 0.23 -1.65 -27.29
N ILE A 66 -0.19 -0.81 -26.35
CA ILE A 66 -0.60 -1.26 -25.01
C ILE A 66 -2.06 -0.87 -24.82
N TYR A 67 -2.90 -1.82 -24.51
CA TYR A 67 -4.35 -1.61 -24.42
C TYR A 67 -4.90 -1.79 -23.02
N THR A 68 -4.12 -2.32 -22.09
CA THR A 68 -4.61 -2.62 -20.75
C THR A 68 -3.68 -2.06 -19.68
N PHE A 69 -4.27 -1.70 -18.55
CA PHE A 69 -3.56 -1.33 -17.34
C PHE A 69 -4.42 -1.70 -16.14
N PHE A 70 -3.87 -1.55 -14.95
CA PHE A 70 -4.58 -1.88 -13.72
C PHE A 70 -4.73 -0.65 -12.86
N VAL A 71 -5.89 -0.50 -12.22
CA VAL A 71 -6.17 0.52 -11.24
C VAL A 71 -6.41 -0.14 -9.88
N GLY A 72 -5.90 0.46 -8.83
CA GLY A 72 -6.10 -0.06 -7.48
C GLY A 72 -6.12 1.06 -6.45
N GLN A 73 -6.70 0.76 -5.29
CA GLN A 73 -6.82 1.73 -4.21
C GLN A 73 -5.74 1.50 -3.16
N ILE A 74 -5.12 2.60 -2.73
CA ILE A 74 -4.07 2.57 -1.71
C ILE A 74 -4.69 2.38 -0.34
N GLU A 75 -4.21 1.38 0.39
CA GLU A 75 -4.56 1.17 1.78
C GLU A 75 -3.29 1.24 2.61
N GLU A 76 -3.22 2.21 3.52
CA GLU A 76 -2.07 2.35 4.41
C GLU A 76 -2.01 1.19 5.38
N VAL A 77 -0.80 0.73 5.67
CA VAL A 77 -0.56 -0.27 6.71
C VAL A 77 -0.50 0.47 8.05
N GLY A 78 -1.44 0.14 8.95
CA GLY A 78 -1.46 0.74 10.29
C GLY A 78 -0.35 0.18 11.16
N PHE A 79 -0.04 0.91 12.24
CA PHE A 79 0.90 0.41 13.24
C PHE A 79 0.22 -0.68 14.06
N PRO A 80 0.75 -1.93 14.06
CA PRO A 80 0.07 -3.03 14.75
C PRO A 80 -0.01 -2.80 16.25
N ASN A 81 -1.16 -3.15 16.83
CA ASN A 81 -1.32 -3.14 18.29
C ASN A 81 -1.06 -4.56 18.82
N GLU A 82 0.13 -4.77 19.37
CA GLU A 82 0.56 -6.06 19.90
C GLU A 82 0.79 -6.01 21.42
N VAL A 83 0.07 -5.15 22.13
CA VAL A 83 0.22 -4.99 23.56
C VAL A 83 -0.07 -6.28 24.32
N ASP A 84 -1.10 -7.01 23.96
CA ASP A 84 -1.42 -8.28 24.60
C ASP A 84 -0.27 -9.29 24.46
N THR A 85 0.29 -9.40 23.26
CA THR A 85 1.43 -10.27 22.99
C THR A 85 2.66 -9.84 23.77
N LEU A 86 2.91 -8.53 23.83
CA LEU A 86 4.03 -7.97 24.60
C LEU A 86 3.90 -8.34 26.08
N LEU A 87 2.73 -8.14 26.68
CA LEU A 87 2.48 -8.46 28.08
C LEU A 87 2.59 -9.96 28.37
N GLU A 88 2.08 -10.80 27.45
CA GLU A 88 2.21 -12.23 27.56
C GLU A 88 3.67 -12.68 27.53
N ASN A 89 4.48 -12.08 26.65
CA ASN A 89 5.89 -12.41 26.56
C ASN A 89 6.64 -11.99 27.81
N ILE A 90 6.33 -10.80 28.37
CA ILE A 90 6.94 -10.34 29.62
C ILE A 90 6.57 -11.29 30.77
N ALA A 91 5.30 -11.65 30.86
CA ALA A 91 4.82 -12.54 31.92
C ALA A 91 5.49 -13.93 31.80
N GLN A 92 5.68 -14.42 30.57
CA GLN A 92 6.34 -15.71 30.34
C GLN A 92 7.80 -15.67 30.78
N CYS A 93 8.50 -14.57 30.53
CA CYS A 93 9.88 -14.39 30.99
C CYS A 93 9.98 -14.45 32.51
N VAL A 94 9.03 -13.83 33.21
CA VAL A 94 9.00 -13.88 34.68
C VAL A 94 8.70 -15.29 35.16
N TYR A 95 7.74 -15.98 34.53
CA TYR A 95 7.41 -17.36 34.85
C TYR A 95 8.63 -18.26 34.68
N ASP A 96 9.40 -18.08 33.60
CA ASP A 96 10.59 -18.90 33.33
C ASP A 96 11.67 -18.71 34.44
N GLU A 97 11.72 -17.53 35.06
CA GLU A 97 12.67 -17.25 36.14
C GLU A 97 12.23 -17.82 37.49
N VAL A 98 10.94 -17.66 37.83
CA VAL A 98 10.47 -17.93 39.20
C VAL A 98 9.40 -19.03 39.27
N GLY A 99 8.97 -19.56 38.14
CA GLY A 99 7.97 -20.62 38.08
C GLY A 99 6.61 -20.18 38.62
N GLU A 100 6.00 -21.03 39.46
CA GLU A 100 4.63 -20.83 39.94
C GLU A 100 4.42 -19.48 40.65
N CYS A 101 5.48 -18.90 41.21
CA CYS A 101 5.39 -17.60 41.87
C CYS A 101 5.01 -16.49 40.88
N GLY A 102 5.31 -16.67 39.59
CA GLY A 102 4.99 -15.70 38.54
C GLY A 102 3.74 -16.04 37.73
N GLU A 103 2.99 -17.08 38.12
CA GLU A 103 1.86 -17.56 37.32
C GLU A 103 0.78 -16.53 37.09
N GLU A 104 0.51 -15.67 38.07
CA GLU A 104 -0.52 -14.63 37.97
C GLU A 104 0.01 -13.25 37.61
N TYR A 105 1.29 -13.15 37.29
CA TYR A 105 1.91 -11.87 36.96
C TYR A 105 1.28 -11.28 35.70
N LEU A 106 0.86 -10.02 35.78
CA LEU A 106 0.18 -9.25 34.74
C LEU A 106 -1.23 -9.74 34.38
N ASN A 107 -1.79 -10.71 35.10
CA ASN A 107 -3.17 -11.16 34.82
C ASN A 107 -4.22 -10.09 35.14
N ASP A 108 -3.90 -9.12 35.97
CA ASP A 108 -4.84 -8.08 36.41
C ASP A 108 -4.69 -6.76 35.66
N VAL A 109 -3.94 -6.74 34.56
CA VAL A 109 -3.83 -5.54 33.72
C VAL A 109 -5.19 -5.23 33.10
N THR A 110 -5.69 -4.02 33.37
CA THR A 110 -7.00 -3.60 32.85
C THR A 110 -6.94 -3.21 31.39
N GLN A 111 -8.09 -3.20 30.71
CA GLN A 111 -8.16 -2.74 29.32
C GLN A 111 -7.70 -1.28 29.19
N GLU A 112 -8.05 -0.43 30.17
CA GLU A 112 -7.61 0.95 30.19
C GLU A 112 -6.08 1.07 30.23
N HIS A 113 -5.43 0.26 31.07
CA HIS A 113 -3.98 0.26 31.15
C HIS A 113 -3.32 -0.27 29.88
N LYS A 114 -3.92 -1.25 29.23
CA LYS A 114 -3.45 -1.75 27.94
C LYS A 114 -3.52 -0.67 26.87
N GLU A 115 -4.60 0.09 26.83
CA GLU A 115 -4.77 1.19 25.89
C GLU A 115 -3.74 2.29 26.13
N GLN A 116 -3.46 2.61 27.39
CA GLN A 116 -2.41 3.58 27.74
C GLN A 116 -1.05 3.13 27.21
N LEU A 117 -0.72 1.87 27.38
CA LEU A 117 0.55 1.32 26.90
C LEU A 117 0.62 1.33 25.38
N SER A 118 -0.49 0.95 24.73
CA SER A 118 -0.58 1.00 23.28
C SER A 118 -0.35 2.41 22.73
N ASP A 119 -0.96 3.40 23.37
CA ASP A 119 -0.80 4.80 22.98
C ASP A 119 0.65 5.27 23.18
N LEU A 120 1.30 4.86 24.26
CA LEU A 120 2.70 5.19 24.51
C LEU A 120 3.62 4.61 23.42
N ILE A 121 3.40 3.38 23.04
CA ILE A 121 4.19 2.72 21.98
C ILE A 121 3.96 3.42 20.64
N TYR A 122 2.71 3.71 20.32
CA TYR A 122 2.37 4.41 19.07
C TYR A 122 3.02 5.79 19.01
N GLU A 123 2.91 6.57 20.07
CA GLU A 123 3.50 7.92 20.13
C GLU A 123 5.03 7.87 20.03
N TRP A 124 5.64 6.88 20.66
CA TRP A 124 7.07 6.67 20.55
C TRP A 124 7.48 6.42 19.10
N ALA A 125 6.76 5.53 18.41
CA ALA A 125 7.05 5.22 17.00
C ALA A 125 6.82 6.43 16.10
N LYS A 126 5.75 7.18 16.34
CA LYS A 126 5.41 8.38 15.59
C LYS A 126 6.47 9.46 15.73
N GLN A 127 6.92 9.73 16.96
CA GLN A 127 7.93 10.76 17.25
C GLN A 127 9.29 10.42 16.65
N ARG A 128 9.59 9.15 16.46
CA ARG A 128 10.87 8.65 15.95
C ARG A 128 10.82 8.26 14.48
N ASP A 129 9.72 8.49 13.79
CA ASP A 129 9.53 8.11 12.39
C ASP A 129 9.64 6.61 12.15
N TYR A 130 9.14 5.80 13.07
CA TYR A 130 9.10 4.34 12.92
C TYR A 130 7.74 3.80 12.49
N LEU A 131 6.79 4.67 12.15
CA LEU A 131 5.52 4.19 11.61
C LEU A 131 5.72 3.60 10.21
N PRO A 132 4.94 2.57 9.85
CA PRO A 132 5.10 1.98 8.52
C PRO A 132 4.85 2.98 7.41
N ALA A 133 5.75 3.02 6.42
CA ALA A 133 5.59 3.85 5.23
C ALA A 133 5.10 3.07 4.02
N CYS A 134 4.95 1.77 4.15
CA CYS A 134 4.47 0.91 3.07
C CYS A 134 2.94 0.91 3.01
N PHE A 135 2.42 0.44 1.88
CA PHE A 135 0.99 0.40 1.63
C PHE A 135 0.62 -0.90 0.92
N LYS A 136 -0.67 -1.22 0.95
CA LYS A 136 -1.25 -2.30 0.17
C LYS A 136 -2.07 -1.70 -0.95
N ILE A 137 -2.31 -2.49 -1.99
CA ILE A 137 -3.22 -2.11 -3.06
C ILE A 137 -4.42 -3.05 -2.99
N GLU A 138 -5.60 -2.48 -2.89
CA GLU A 138 -6.86 -3.20 -2.80
C GLU A 138 -7.75 -2.85 -4.00
N MET A 139 -8.79 -3.65 -4.22
CA MET A 139 -9.80 -3.40 -5.25
C MET A 139 -9.19 -3.24 -6.65
N VAL A 140 -8.22 -4.08 -6.97
CA VAL A 140 -7.53 -4.04 -8.26
C VAL A 140 -8.48 -4.43 -9.38
N GLU A 141 -8.48 -3.64 -10.46
CA GLU A 141 -9.31 -3.87 -11.64
C GLU A 141 -8.49 -3.66 -12.90
N GLU A 142 -8.63 -4.57 -13.86
CA GLU A 142 -8.01 -4.43 -15.17
C GLU A 142 -8.88 -3.52 -16.05
N ILE A 143 -8.25 -2.56 -16.69
CA ILE A 143 -8.92 -1.60 -17.57
C ILE A 143 -8.38 -1.79 -18.99
N ASP A 144 -9.29 -1.98 -19.94
CA ASP A 144 -8.96 -2.07 -21.36
C ASP A 144 -9.39 -0.78 -22.04
N ILE A 145 -8.43 0.00 -22.53
CA ILE A 145 -8.71 1.31 -23.13
C ILE A 145 -9.60 1.20 -24.38
N ARG A 146 -9.62 0.04 -25.04
CA ARG A 146 -10.46 -0.17 -26.22
C ARG A 146 -11.94 -0.11 -25.88
N SER A 147 -12.31 -0.38 -24.62
CA SER A 147 -13.71 -0.28 -24.21
C SER A 147 -14.20 1.18 -24.15
N PHE A 148 -13.30 2.15 -24.14
CA PHE A 148 -13.63 3.57 -24.14
C PHE A 148 -13.61 4.22 -25.52
N GLU A 149 -13.24 3.48 -26.56
CA GLU A 149 -13.19 3.95 -27.94
C GLU A 149 -14.52 3.85 -28.67
N GLU A 150 -15.50 3.23 -28.07
CA GLU A 150 -16.81 3.05 -28.68
C GLU A 150 -17.58 4.36 -28.77
N VAL A 151 -18.22 4.53 -29.88
CA VAL A 151 -19.00 5.72 -30.17
C VAL A 151 -20.45 5.34 -30.39
#